data_296e01ca0faf04d17c27624aa77c8cf7
#
_entry.id   296e01ca0faf04d17c27624aa77c8cf7
#
_cell.length_a   1.000
_cell.length_b   1.000
_cell.length_c   1.000
_cell.angle_alpha   90.00
_cell.angle_beta   90.00
_cell.angle_gamma   90.00
#
_symmetry.space_group_name_H-M   'P 1'
#
loop_
_entity.id
_entity.type
_entity.pdbx_description
1 polymer ?
#
loop_
_entity_poly.entity_id
_entity_poly.type
_entity_poly.pdbx_seq_one_letter_code
_entity_poly.pdbx_strand_id
1 'polypeptide(L)'
;MDKWSFRHAYKLWLHYGVFWMGAVTAGLVAVLYARLIDFGYTLFLTYLAHNRWLPLLVTPAISALCVWITRRFFEGAEGSGIPQVIAALHGPRELGQRLLTLPILVGKILVSFLAIMGGLTIGREGPTIHVGAALMFSLRQFYPARFRAISGAALERKLALAGAAAGLSAAFNAPLAGVVFAIEELTRSFEQRTSGVLITAIIFAGVVSLGLQGNYVYFGTIEIGPHLPDLLVAAVPLIGVIAGVAGGVFCWLLLNTKRWMPPSVLQMRLDRPVMFGALCGLIIAVIGVVSSGHTFGSGYAEARSMLEGHGEFTALYPVFKMVTMVGSYLPGSPGGLFAPSLAIGAGIGNSVHMVFSQMQLPMLIALGMVGYLAAVTQSPITAFVIVIEMINGHALVISLMATALIASRVSRLFAPPLYEALSERYAAPRHAPS
;
A
#
# COMPACT_ATOMS: atom_id res chain seq x y z
N MET A 1 26.27 27.39 -34.79
CA MET A 1 25.62 26.36 -33.94
C MET A 1 25.59 25.06 -34.73
N ASP A 2 26.45 24.09 -34.33
CA ASP A 2 26.66 22.87 -35.11
C ASP A 2 25.44 21.96 -35.16
N LYS A 3 25.12 21.44 -36.33
CA LYS A 3 24.09 20.41 -36.56
C LYS A 3 24.23 19.21 -35.61
N TRP A 4 25.44 18.99 -35.09
CA TRP A 4 25.76 17.94 -34.13
C TRP A 4 25.21 18.24 -32.73
N SER A 5 25.28 19.48 -32.27
CA SER A 5 24.74 19.98 -31.02
C SER A 5 23.21 19.87 -30.99
N PHE A 6 22.52 20.22 -32.07
CA PHE A 6 21.06 20.17 -32.17
C PHE A 6 20.51 18.74 -32.18
N ARG A 7 21.20 17.82 -32.87
CA ARG A 7 20.84 16.39 -32.88
C ARG A 7 21.06 15.71 -31.51
N HIS A 8 22.07 16.16 -30.77
CA HIS A 8 22.36 15.63 -29.45
C HIS A 8 21.33 16.15 -28.42
N ALA A 9 21.05 17.44 -28.44
CA ALA A 9 20.02 18.07 -27.63
C ALA A 9 18.61 17.49 -27.90
N TYR A 10 18.26 17.28 -29.18
CA TYR A 10 16.98 16.66 -29.57
C TYR A 10 16.83 15.22 -29.06
N LYS A 11 17.91 14.40 -29.10
CA LYS A 11 17.90 13.03 -28.55
C LYS A 11 17.78 13.02 -27.04
N LEU A 12 18.46 13.93 -26.34
CA LEU A 12 18.33 14.12 -24.91
C LEU A 12 16.90 14.56 -24.54
N TRP A 13 16.35 15.52 -25.26
CA TRP A 13 14.98 16.01 -25.07
C TRP A 13 13.93 14.91 -25.30
N LEU A 14 14.09 14.08 -26.34
CA LEU A 14 13.19 12.95 -26.57
C LEU A 14 13.28 11.92 -25.43
N HIS A 15 14.47 11.66 -24.92
CA HIS A 15 14.67 10.72 -23.82
C HIS A 15 14.05 11.22 -22.53
N TYR A 16 14.33 12.45 -22.13
CA TYR A 16 13.79 13.05 -20.92
C TYR A 16 12.31 13.43 -21.07
N GLY A 17 11.88 13.89 -22.22
CA GLY A 17 10.50 14.29 -22.48
C GLY A 17 9.50 13.14 -22.34
N VAL A 18 9.80 11.96 -22.90
CA VAL A 18 8.98 10.76 -22.72
C VAL A 18 8.89 10.37 -21.25
N PHE A 19 10.02 10.46 -20.53
CA PHE A 19 10.07 10.14 -19.12
C PHE A 19 9.25 11.11 -18.27
N TRP A 20 9.38 12.43 -18.49
CA TRP A 20 8.63 13.46 -17.76
C TRP A 20 7.14 13.39 -18.04
N MET A 21 6.76 13.23 -19.31
CA MET A 21 5.36 13.00 -19.67
C MET A 21 4.76 11.78 -18.97
N GLY A 22 5.56 10.72 -18.87
CA GLY A 22 5.17 9.52 -18.15
C GLY A 22 4.96 9.77 -16.65
N ALA A 23 5.84 10.52 -16.01
CA ALA A 23 5.74 10.85 -14.60
C ALA A 23 4.50 11.74 -14.31
N VAL A 24 4.26 12.73 -15.16
CA VAL A 24 3.04 13.57 -15.10
C VAL A 24 1.78 12.70 -15.28
N THR A 25 1.78 11.80 -16.28
CA THR A 25 0.63 10.92 -16.51
C THR A 25 0.43 9.93 -15.35
N ALA A 26 1.51 9.42 -14.75
CA ALA A 26 1.42 8.57 -13.56
C ALA A 26 0.81 9.33 -12.37
N GLY A 27 1.20 10.59 -12.16
CA GLY A 27 0.59 11.46 -11.15
C GLY A 27 -0.89 11.72 -11.41
N LEU A 28 -1.27 12.04 -12.65
CA LEU A 28 -2.67 12.24 -13.04
C LEU A 28 -3.53 10.98 -12.79
N VAL A 29 -3.04 9.82 -13.24
CA VAL A 29 -3.76 8.56 -13.05
C VAL A 29 -3.86 8.22 -11.57
N ALA A 30 -2.81 8.46 -10.78
CA ALA A 30 -2.83 8.25 -9.32
C ALA A 30 -3.91 9.11 -8.63
N VAL A 31 -4.01 10.40 -9.00
CA VAL A 31 -5.03 11.32 -8.45
C VAL A 31 -6.44 10.92 -8.87
N LEU A 32 -6.63 10.58 -10.15
CA LEU A 32 -7.94 10.11 -10.65
C LEU A 32 -8.37 8.81 -9.96
N TYR A 33 -7.43 7.88 -9.79
CA TYR A 33 -7.67 6.64 -9.08
C TYR A 33 -8.01 6.88 -7.61
N ALA A 34 -7.30 7.79 -6.94
CA ALA A 34 -7.62 8.17 -5.57
C ALA A 34 -9.06 8.68 -5.43
N ARG A 35 -9.47 9.62 -6.32
CA ARG A 35 -10.84 10.16 -6.32
C ARG A 35 -11.89 9.07 -6.61
N LEU A 36 -11.57 8.14 -7.49
CA LEU A 36 -12.45 7.00 -7.79
C LEU A 36 -12.67 6.11 -6.55
N ILE A 37 -11.60 5.79 -5.82
CA ILE A 37 -11.67 5.02 -4.57
C ILE A 37 -12.48 5.75 -3.50
N ASP A 38 -12.25 7.05 -3.32
CA ASP A 38 -13.01 7.87 -2.36
C ASP A 38 -14.48 7.93 -2.72
N PHE A 39 -14.82 8.04 -4.00
CA PHE A 39 -16.19 7.96 -4.51
C PHE A 39 -16.82 6.58 -4.23
N GLY A 40 -16.09 5.49 -4.49
CA GLY A 40 -16.56 4.13 -4.21
C GLY A 40 -16.85 3.91 -2.72
N TYR A 41 -16.01 4.47 -1.84
CA TYR A 41 -16.24 4.40 -0.40
C TYR A 41 -17.44 5.25 0.03
N THR A 42 -17.64 6.42 -0.56
CA THR A 42 -18.83 7.25 -0.32
C THR A 42 -20.12 6.52 -0.71
N LEU A 43 -20.13 5.80 -1.83
CA LEU A 43 -21.27 4.94 -2.21
C LEU A 43 -21.50 3.83 -1.17
N PHE A 44 -20.43 3.18 -0.68
CA PHE A 44 -20.52 2.21 0.40
C PHE A 44 -21.19 2.80 1.65
N LEU A 45 -20.71 3.96 2.11
CA LEU A 45 -21.26 4.63 3.30
C LEU A 45 -22.74 5.03 3.11
N THR A 46 -23.13 5.41 1.90
CA THR A 46 -24.52 5.79 1.60
C THR A 46 -25.50 4.63 1.81
N TYR A 47 -25.18 3.44 1.33
CA TYR A 47 -26.07 2.30 1.54
C TYR A 47 -25.91 1.68 2.95
N LEU A 48 -24.74 1.78 3.58
CA LEU A 48 -24.56 1.42 4.99
C LEU A 48 -25.46 2.28 5.91
N ALA A 49 -25.51 3.58 5.65
CA ALA A 49 -26.37 4.51 6.37
C ALA A 49 -27.86 4.21 6.18
N HIS A 50 -28.25 3.75 4.99
CA HIS A 50 -29.63 3.36 4.69
C HIS A 50 -30.04 2.09 5.47
N ASN A 51 -29.18 1.09 5.52
CA ASN A 51 -29.42 -0.15 6.24
C ASN A 51 -28.10 -0.82 6.68
N ARG A 52 -27.87 -0.83 8.00
CA ARG A 52 -26.65 -1.40 8.60
C ARG A 52 -26.45 -2.90 8.33
N TRP A 53 -27.49 -3.63 7.95
CA TRP A 53 -27.45 -5.07 7.65
C TRP A 53 -27.15 -5.38 6.19
N LEU A 54 -27.26 -4.38 5.31
CA LEU A 54 -27.06 -4.54 3.88
C LEU A 54 -25.67 -5.09 3.51
N PRO A 55 -24.59 -4.74 4.23
CA PRO A 55 -23.26 -5.32 4.00
C PRO A 55 -23.21 -6.85 4.10
N LEU A 56 -24.10 -7.50 4.91
CA LEU A 56 -24.13 -8.96 5.00
C LEU A 56 -24.45 -9.65 3.68
N LEU A 57 -25.09 -8.96 2.74
CA LEU A 57 -25.37 -9.46 1.39
C LEU A 57 -24.41 -8.88 0.36
N VAL A 58 -24.18 -7.56 0.42
CA VAL A 58 -23.41 -6.83 -0.61
C VAL A 58 -21.91 -7.17 -0.54
N THR A 59 -21.32 -7.19 0.64
CA THR A 59 -19.88 -7.43 0.79
C THR A 59 -19.47 -8.84 0.33
N PRO A 60 -20.17 -9.94 0.68
CA PRO A 60 -19.86 -11.26 0.15
C PRO A 60 -20.03 -11.34 -1.38
N ALA A 61 -21.11 -10.76 -1.91
CA ALA A 61 -21.38 -10.77 -3.35
C ALA A 61 -20.30 -10.02 -4.14
N ILE A 62 -19.91 -8.82 -3.67
CA ILE A 62 -18.85 -8.03 -4.31
C ILE A 62 -17.48 -8.70 -4.14
N SER A 63 -17.16 -9.28 -2.97
CA SER A 63 -15.92 -10.02 -2.78
C SER A 63 -15.82 -11.20 -3.76
N ALA A 64 -16.88 -11.98 -3.92
CA ALA A 64 -16.95 -13.06 -4.91
C ALA A 64 -16.78 -12.54 -6.34
N LEU A 65 -17.45 -11.43 -6.69
CA LEU A 65 -17.36 -10.79 -8.00
C LEU A 65 -15.95 -10.29 -8.29
N CYS A 66 -15.28 -9.66 -7.31
CA CYS A 66 -13.89 -9.21 -7.44
C CYS A 66 -12.94 -10.38 -7.75
N VAL A 67 -13.06 -11.49 -7.03
CA VAL A 67 -12.27 -12.69 -7.28
C VAL A 67 -12.54 -13.27 -8.67
N TRP A 68 -13.81 -13.35 -9.08
CA TRP A 68 -14.19 -13.85 -10.39
C TRP A 68 -13.64 -12.99 -11.52
N ILE A 69 -13.82 -11.65 -11.45
CA ILE A 69 -13.32 -10.70 -12.46
C ILE A 69 -11.80 -10.79 -12.55
N THR A 70 -11.09 -10.76 -11.41
CA THR A 70 -9.63 -10.79 -11.35
C THR A 70 -9.10 -12.05 -12.03
N ARG A 71 -9.63 -13.22 -11.68
CA ARG A 71 -9.16 -14.50 -12.24
C ARG A 71 -9.54 -14.71 -13.70
N ARG A 72 -10.68 -14.17 -14.13
CA ARG A 72 -11.19 -14.39 -15.48
C ARG A 72 -10.60 -13.44 -16.52
N PHE A 73 -10.35 -12.18 -16.14
CA PHE A 73 -9.98 -11.12 -17.08
C PHE A 73 -8.67 -10.45 -16.78
N PHE A 74 -8.23 -10.42 -15.51
CA PHE A 74 -7.10 -9.60 -15.08
C PHE A 74 -6.12 -10.40 -14.21
N GLU A 75 -5.74 -11.58 -14.66
CA GLU A 75 -4.75 -12.40 -13.97
C GLU A 75 -3.41 -11.64 -13.82
N GLY A 76 -2.90 -11.52 -12.59
CA GLY A 76 -1.77 -10.66 -12.22
C GLY A 76 -2.18 -9.35 -11.56
N ALA A 77 -3.49 -9.01 -11.54
CA ALA A 77 -3.99 -7.85 -10.83
C ALA A 77 -4.29 -8.11 -9.34
N GLU A 78 -4.18 -9.34 -8.86
CA GLU A 78 -4.47 -9.71 -7.47
C GLU A 78 -3.58 -9.02 -6.43
N GLY A 79 -4.10 -8.86 -5.22
CA GLY A 79 -3.40 -8.34 -4.05
C GLY A 79 -2.89 -6.89 -4.18
N SER A 80 -1.85 -6.56 -3.43
CA SER A 80 -1.32 -5.20 -3.29
C SER A 80 -0.74 -4.61 -4.59
N GLY A 81 -0.07 -5.41 -5.41
CA GLY A 81 0.66 -4.93 -6.59
C GLY A 81 2.16 -4.70 -6.34
N ILE A 82 2.57 -4.46 -5.10
CA ILE A 82 3.99 -4.30 -4.74
C ILE A 82 4.80 -5.57 -5.03
N PRO A 83 4.33 -6.78 -4.66
CA PRO A 83 5.04 -8.02 -5.02
C PRO A 83 5.24 -8.19 -6.52
N GLN A 84 4.26 -7.79 -7.35
CA GLN A 84 4.37 -7.85 -8.80
C GLN A 84 5.47 -6.90 -9.33
N VAL A 85 5.54 -5.69 -8.76
CA VAL A 85 6.60 -4.73 -9.12
C VAL A 85 7.97 -5.26 -8.72
N ILE A 86 8.12 -5.79 -7.50
CA ILE A 86 9.39 -6.40 -7.02
C ILE A 86 9.79 -7.56 -7.94
N ALA A 87 8.87 -8.46 -8.27
CA ALA A 87 9.11 -9.57 -9.18
C ALA A 87 9.55 -9.09 -10.60
N ALA A 88 8.96 -8.01 -11.10
CA ALA A 88 9.32 -7.41 -12.38
C ALA A 88 10.70 -6.72 -12.37
N LEU A 89 11.09 -6.15 -11.24
CA LEU A 89 12.38 -5.45 -11.08
C LEU A 89 13.55 -6.41 -10.93
N HIS A 90 13.37 -7.50 -10.17
CA HIS A 90 14.45 -8.43 -9.82
C HIS A 90 14.43 -9.74 -10.62
N GLY A 91 13.32 -10.10 -11.21
CA GLY A 91 13.15 -11.31 -11.99
C GLY A 91 13.56 -11.20 -13.46
N PRO A 92 13.31 -12.26 -14.23
CA PRO A 92 13.49 -12.26 -15.69
C PRO A 92 12.63 -11.18 -16.36
N ARG A 93 13.07 -10.71 -17.53
CA ARG A 93 12.40 -9.65 -18.29
C ARG A 93 10.94 -9.97 -18.63
N GLU A 94 10.65 -11.24 -18.85
CA GLU A 94 9.32 -11.77 -19.16
C GLU A 94 8.30 -11.50 -18.04
N LEU A 95 8.75 -11.46 -16.78
CA LEU A 95 7.89 -11.10 -15.65
C LEU A 95 7.40 -9.66 -15.74
N GLY A 96 8.28 -8.72 -16.07
CA GLY A 96 7.89 -7.32 -16.29
C GLY A 96 6.87 -7.20 -17.44
N GLN A 97 7.11 -7.90 -18.56
CA GLN A 97 6.21 -7.90 -19.69
C GLN A 97 4.86 -8.55 -19.40
N ARG A 98 4.79 -9.50 -18.46
CA ARG A 98 3.57 -10.17 -18.03
C ARG A 98 2.79 -9.38 -16.97
N LEU A 99 3.49 -8.81 -15.97
CA LEU A 99 2.88 -8.22 -14.79
C LEU A 99 2.63 -6.71 -14.90
N LEU A 100 3.40 -5.99 -15.74
CA LEU A 100 3.30 -4.55 -15.89
C LEU A 100 2.64 -4.18 -17.23
N THR A 101 1.39 -4.63 -17.41
CA THR A 101 0.61 -4.40 -18.64
C THR A 101 -0.55 -3.45 -18.41
N LEU A 102 -0.98 -2.76 -19.48
CA LEU A 102 -2.14 -1.86 -19.40
C LEU A 102 -3.45 -2.59 -19.02
N PRO A 103 -3.76 -3.80 -19.52
CA PRO A 103 -4.94 -4.54 -19.04
C PRO A 103 -4.91 -4.80 -17.53
N ILE A 104 -3.76 -5.22 -16.97
CA ILE A 104 -3.61 -5.44 -15.52
C ILE A 104 -3.79 -4.12 -14.76
N LEU A 105 -3.25 -3.00 -15.26
CA LEU A 105 -3.47 -1.67 -14.69
C LEU A 105 -4.96 -1.33 -14.62
N VAL A 106 -5.68 -1.49 -15.73
CA VAL A 106 -7.13 -1.22 -15.78
C VAL A 106 -7.88 -2.15 -14.82
N GLY A 107 -7.55 -3.44 -14.83
CA GLY A 107 -8.14 -4.42 -13.92
C GLY A 107 -7.88 -4.07 -12.45
N LYS A 108 -6.66 -3.62 -12.12
CA LYS A 108 -6.31 -3.17 -10.77
C LYS A 108 -7.20 -2.03 -10.31
N ILE A 109 -7.40 -1.00 -11.13
CA ILE A 109 -8.24 0.17 -10.82
C ILE A 109 -9.72 -0.25 -10.67
N LEU A 110 -10.26 -0.96 -11.66
CA LEU A 110 -11.68 -1.32 -11.68
C LEU A 110 -12.06 -2.25 -10.53
N VAL A 111 -11.25 -3.30 -10.30
CA VAL A 111 -11.59 -4.28 -9.27
C VAL A 111 -11.36 -3.75 -7.86
N SER A 112 -10.33 -2.92 -7.63
CA SER A 112 -10.17 -2.27 -6.32
C SER A 112 -11.25 -1.24 -6.04
N PHE A 113 -11.76 -0.54 -7.06
CA PHE A 113 -12.95 0.31 -6.92
C PHE A 113 -14.19 -0.50 -6.49
N LEU A 114 -14.46 -1.62 -7.15
CA LEU A 114 -15.54 -2.52 -6.75
C LEU A 114 -15.33 -3.04 -5.33
N ALA A 115 -14.12 -3.44 -4.99
CA ALA A 115 -13.79 -3.96 -3.67
C ALA A 115 -14.06 -2.94 -2.55
N ILE A 116 -13.65 -1.68 -2.73
CA ILE A 116 -13.91 -0.62 -1.73
C ILE A 116 -15.40 -0.28 -1.66
N MET A 117 -16.10 -0.25 -2.80
CA MET A 117 -17.55 -0.09 -2.87
C MET A 117 -18.29 -1.25 -2.18
N GLY A 118 -17.68 -2.43 -2.10
CA GLY A 118 -18.16 -3.57 -1.32
C GLY A 118 -17.79 -3.54 0.16
N GLY A 119 -17.09 -2.53 0.64
CA GLY A 119 -16.66 -2.42 2.04
C GLY A 119 -15.47 -3.29 2.42
N LEU A 120 -14.72 -3.86 1.46
CA LEU A 120 -13.53 -4.64 1.76
C LEU A 120 -12.45 -3.77 2.41
N THR A 121 -11.69 -4.36 3.33
CA THR A 121 -10.62 -3.68 4.08
C THR A 121 -9.35 -3.65 3.24
N ILE A 122 -9.27 -2.67 2.35
CA ILE A 122 -8.14 -2.47 1.43
C ILE A 122 -7.78 -0.99 1.30
N GLY A 123 -6.49 -0.72 1.05
CA GLY A 123 -5.98 0.60 0.69
C GLY A 123 -5.78 0.77 -0.82
N ARG A 124 -5.51 1.99 -1.25
CA ARG A 124 -5.24 2.36 -2.66
C ARG A 124 -3.74 2.44 -2.98
N GLU A 125 -2.88 2.54 -2.00
CA GLU A 125 -1.48 2.91 -2.15
C GLU A 125 -0.67 1.84 -2.90
N GLY A 126 -0.78 0.57 -2.49
CA GLY A 126 -0.15 -0.55 -3.18
C GLY A 126 -0.58 -0.67 -4.64
N PRO A 127 -1.89 -0.66 -4.94
CA PRO A 127 -2.38 -0.60 -6.32
C PRO A 127 -1.85 0.60 -7.11
N THR A 128 -1.74 1.79 -6.51
CA THR A 128 -1.21 2.98 -7.19
C THR A 128 0.26 2.82 -7.57
N ILE A 129 1.06 2.15 -6.72
CA ILE A 129 2.45 1.78 -7.03
C ILE A 129 2.51 0.89 -8.27
N HIS A 130 1.66 -0.13 -8.34
CA HIS A 130 1.61 -1.04 -9.49
C HIS A 130 1.12 -0.34 -10.76
N VAL A 131 0.10 0.50 -10.64
CA VAL A 131 -0.45 1.32 -11.73
C VAL A 131 0.62 2.26 -12.29
N GLY A 132 1.34 2.99 -11.43
CA GLY A 132 2.45 3.86 -11.82
C GLY A 132 3.57 3.11 -12.51
N ALA A 133 3.97 1.94 -11.97
CA ALA A 133 4.97 1.08 -12.57
C ALA A 133 4.55 0.58 -13.96
N ALA A 134 3.32 0.08 -14.11
CA ALA A 134 2.80 -0.45 -15.37
C ALA A 134 2.67 0.65 -16.43
N LEU A 135 2.23 1.85 -16.04
CA LEU A 135 2.11 2.99 -16.92
C LEU A 135 3.47 3.39 -17.48
N MET A 136 4.44 3.65 -16.59
CA MET A 136 5.79 4.03 -17.00
C MET A 136 6.50 2.93 -17.80
N PHE A 137 6.35 1.68 -17.41
CA PHE A 137 6.86 0.53 -18.17
C PHE A 137 6.30 0.48 -19.58
N SER A 138 5.02 0.81 -19.77
CA SER A 138 4.36 0.83 -21.07
C SER A 138 4.94 1.88 -22.03
N LEU A 139 5.55 2.95 -21.50
CA LEU A 139 6.19 3.99 -22.31
C LEU A 139 7.45 3.52 -23.02
N ARG A 140 8.00 2.34 -22.70
CA ARG A 140 9.17 1.78 -23.37
C ARG A 140 9.00 1.71 -24.91
N GLN A 141 7.76 1.56 -25.37
CA GLN A 141 7.44 1.51 -26.81
C GLN A 141 7.73 2.81 -27.56
N PHE A 142 7.68 3.96 -26.88
CA PHE A 142 7.94 5.27 -27.47
C PHE A 142 9.43 5.63 -27.54
N TYR A 143 10.30 4.81 -26.92
CA TYR A 143 11.72 5.00 -27.01
C TYR A 143 12.26 4.48 -28.36
N PRO A 144 13.22 5.20 -28.99
CA PRO A 144 13.83 4.79 -30.26
C PRO A 144 14.39 3.36 -30.22
N ALA A 145 14.26 2.61 -31.31
CA ALA A 145 14.65 1.21 -31.40
C ALA A 145 16.12 0.95 -30.99
N ARG A 146 17.03 1.88 -31.28
CA ARG A 146 18.44 1.80 -30.84
C ARG A 146 18.61 1.77 -29.33
N PHE A 147 17.84 2.57 -28.58
CA PHE A 147 17.88 2.56 -27.10
C PHE A 147 17.29 1.28 -26.55
N ARG A 148 16.22 0.78 -27.15
CA ARG A 148 15.60 -0.51 -26.77
C ARG A 148 16.52 -1.71 -26.98
N ALA A 149 17.32 -1.68 -28.04
CA ALA A 149 18.25 -2.77 -28.37
C ALA A 149 19.44 -2.84 -27.40
N ILE A 150 19.99 -1.67 -27.00
CA ILE A 150 21.23 -1.61 -26.20
C ILE A 150 20.95 -1.68 -24.70
N SER A 151 19.83 -1.13 -24.23
CA SER A 151 19.53 -0.94 -22.80
C SER A 151 18.13 -1.46 -22.41
N GLY A 152 17.50 -2.31 -23.22
CA GLY A 152 16.08 -2.65 -23.11
C GLY A 152 15.63 -3.08 -21.71
N ALA A 153 16.30 -4.08 -21.12
CA ALA A 153 15.93 -4.55 -19.78
C ALA A 153 16.24 -3.52 -18.67
N ALA A 154 17.38 -2.83 -18.77
CA ALA A 154 17.75 -1.80 -17.79
C ALA A 154 16.83 -0.59 -17.89
N LEU A 155 16.45 -0.16 -19.10
CA LEU A 155 15.49 0.91 -19.31
C LEU A 155 14.11 0.54 -18.75
N GLU A 156 13.62 -0.67 -19.04
CA GLU A 156 12.34 -1.18 -18.55
C GLU A 156 12.28 -1.19 -17.02
N ARG A 157 13.35 -1.65 -16.34
CA ARG A 157 13.45 -1.63 -14.86
C ARG A 157 13.46 -0.20 -14.31
N LYS A 158 14.21 0.73 -14.93
CA LYS A 158 14.25 2.13 -14.52
C LYS A 158 12.89 2.81 -14.66
N LEU A 159 12.17 2.57 -15.75
CA LEU A 159 10.81 3.09 -15.95
C LEU A 159 9.85 2.53 -14.91
N ALA A 160 9.86 1.20 -14.68
CA ALA A 160 9.00 0.57 -13.68
C ALA A 160 9.27 1.10 -12.28
N LEU A 161 10.55 1.23 -11.88
CA LEU A 161 10.96 1.76 -10.58
C LEU A 161 10.50 3.21 -10.39
N ALA A 162 10.77 4.06 -11.40
CA ALA A 162 10.39 5.47 -11.34
C ALA A 162 8.86 5.65 -11.28
N GLY A 163 8.11 4.82 -12.03
CA GLY A 163 6.66 4.81 -12.00
C GLY A 163 6.09 4.36 -10.66
N ALA A 164 6.69 3.33 -10.06
CA ALA A 164 6.30 2.85 -8.73
C ALA A 164 6.50 3.91 -7.65
N ALA A 165 7.66 4.56 -7.64
CA ALA A 165 7.98 5.63 -6.70
C ALA A 165 7.11 6.88 -6.89
N ALA A 166 6.86 7.27 -8.13
CA ALA A 166 5.96 8.36 -8.48
C ALA A 166 4.52 8.06 -8.05
N GLY A 167 4.07 6.80 -8.23
CA GLY A 167 2.77 6.34 -7.78
C GLY A 167 2.59 6.42 -6.27
N LEU A 168 3.60 5.99 -5.49
CA LEU A 168 3.56 6.11 -4.02
C LEU A 168 3.53 7.58 -3.58
N SER A 169 4.43 8.40 -4.15
CA SER A 169 4.50 9.82 -3.86
C SER A 169 3.16 10.53 -4.06
N ALA A 170 2.51 10.26 -5.21
CA ALA A 170 1.21 10.83 -5.53
C ALA A 170 0.06 10.28 -4.65
N ALA A 171 0.14 8.99 -4.26
CA ALA A 171 -0.91 8.35 -3.45
C ALA A 171 -1.00 8.92 -2.04
N PHE A 172 0.15 9.27 -1.45
CA PHE A 172 0.25 9.79 -0.08
C PHE A 172 0.48 11.30 0.01
N ASN A 173 0.67 11.99 -1.12
CA ASN A 173 1.18 13.36 -1.16
C ASN A 173 2.50 13.50 -0.37
N ALA A 174 3.36 12.48 -0.48
CA ALA A 174 4.56 12.28 0.33
C ALA A 174 5.78 11.98 -0.58
N PRO A 175 6.45 13.02 -1.13
CA PRO A 175 7.55 12.83 -2.08
C PRO A 175 8.76 12.11 -1.48
N LEU A 176 9.15 12.42 -0.25
CA LEU A 176 10.29 11.77 0.40
C LEU A 176 10.02 10.28 0.64
N ALA A 177 8.80 9.94 1.04
CA ALA A 177 8.38 8.56 1.17
C ALA A 177 8.53 7.77 -0.14
N GLY A 178 8.21 8.39 -1.29
CA GLY A 178 8.42 7.78 -2.60
C GLY A 178 9.88 7.46 -2.90
N VAL A 179 10.81 8.36 -2.54
CA VAL A 179 12.26 8.15 -2.71
C VAL A 179 12.75 7.00 -1.82
N VAL A 180 12.40 7.07 -0.53
CA VAL A 180 12.87 6.10 0.46
C VAL A 180 12.31 4.71 0.19
N PHE A 181 11.04 4.60 -0.18
CA PHE A 181 10.40 3.34 -0.57
C PHE A 181 11.09 2.69 -1.78
N ALA A 182 11.45 3.49 -2.78
CA ALA A 182 12.16 2.97 -3.95
C ALA A 182 13.53 2.39 -3.56
N ILE A 183 14.22 3.00 -2.62
CA ILE A 183 15.55 2.57 -2.16
C ILE A 183 15.42 1.35 -1.22
N GLU A 184 14.60 1.43 -0.20
CA GLU A 184 14.53 0.42 0.87
C GLU A 184 13.76 -0.82 0.46
N GLU A 185 12.61 -0.66 -0.20
CA GLU A 185 11.71 -1.76 -0.52
C GLU A 185 11.91 -2.31 -1.94
N LEU A 186 12.00 -1.41 -2.94
CA LEU A 186 12.00 -1.85 -4.32
C LEU A 186 13.38 -2.25 -4.83
N THR A 187 14.45 -1.50 -4.54
CA THR A 187 15.78 -1.78 -5.09
C THR A 187 16.72 -2.42 -4.09
N ARG A 188 16.52 -2.15 -2.80
CA ARG A 188 17.43 -2.54 -1.70
C ARG A 188 18.88 -2.11 -1.92
N SER A 189 19.08 -1.12 -2.77
CA SER A 189 20.40 -0.57 -3.12
C SER A 189 20.29 0.91 -3.46
N PHE A 190 21.28 1.67 -3.06
CA PHE A 190 21.44 3.08 -3.42
C PHE A 190 22.37 3.19 -4.62
N GLU A 191 21.82 3.10 -5.83
CA GLU A 191 22.59 3.35 -7.05
C GLU A 191 22.54 4.82 -7.47
N GLN A 192 23.67 5.51 -7.43
CA GLN A 192 23.79 6.93 -7.80
C GLN A 192 23.25 7.25 -9.21
N ARG A 193 23.41 6.32 -10.16
CA ARG A 193 22.98 6.49 -11.56
C ARG A 193 21.47 6.45 -11.76
N THR A 194 20.73 5.92 -10.81
CA THR A 194 19.27 5.80 -10.86
C THR A 194 18.58 6.93 -10.11
N SER A 195 19.29 7.57 -9.17
CA SER A 195 18.75 8.58 -8.27
C SER A 195 18.16 9.80 -8.98
N GLY A 196 18.84 10.37 -9.98
CA GLY A 196 18.37 11.57 -10.67
C GLY A 196 17.08 11.35 -11.46
N VAL A 197 16.96 10.19 -12.13
CA VAL A 197 15.78 9.82 -12.89
C VAL A 197 14.58 9.56 -11.95
N LEU A 198 14.84 8.89 -10.83
CA LEU A 198 13.86 8.61 -9.79
C LEU A 198 13.32 9.89 -9.16
N ILE A 199 14.22 10.77 -8.71
CA ILE A 199 13.85 12.02 -8.05
C ILE A 199 13.02 12.91 -8.98
N THR A 200 13.41 13.02 -10.27
CA THR A 200 12.66 13.83 -11.24
C THR A 200 11.26 13.26 -11.47
N ALA A 201 11.07 11.95 -11.54
CA ALA A 201 9.74 11.34 -11.67
C ALA A 201 8.84 11.65 -10.46
N ILE A 202 9.41 11.53 -9.26
CA ILE A 202 8.71 11.82 -8.00
C ILE A 202 8.31 13.30 -7.94
N ILE A 203 9.21 14.22 -8.32
CA ILE A 203 8.92 15.66 -8.35
C ILE A 203 7.76 15.95 -9.30
N PHE A 204 7.79 15.45 -10.54
CA PHE A 204 6.72 15.70 -11.52
C PHE A 204 5.38 15.12 -11.06
N ALA A 205 5.36 13.89 -10.54
CA ALA A 205 4.15 13.29 -10.01
C ALA A 205 3.63 14.03 -8.76
N GLY A 206 4.54 14.45 -7.88
CA GLY A 206 4.22 15.25 -6.68
C GLY A 206 3.65 16.63 -7.04
N VAL A 207 4.22 17.34 -8.03
CA VAL A 207 3.68 18.62 -8.51
C VAL A 207 2.27 18.46 -9.06
N VAL A 208 2.00 17.38 -9.81
CA VAL A 208 0.65 17.08 -10.31
C VAL A 208 -0.31 16.79 -9.15
N SER A 209 0.10 15.97 -8.19
CA SER A 209 -0.72 15.67 -7.01
C SER A 209 -1.04 16.94 -6.22
N LEU A 210 -0.01 17.75 -5.95
CA LEU A 210 -0.14 19.03 -5.23
C LEU A 210 -1.05 20.03 -5.98
N GLY A 211 -0.91 20.10 -7.30
CA GLY A 211 -1.72 21.00 -8.14
C GLY A 211 -3.20 20.61 -8.20
N LEU A 212 -3.53 19.32 -8.12
CA LEU A 212 -4.91 18.81 -8.26
C LEU A 212 -5.63 18.55 -6.93
N GLN A 213 -4.88 18.23 -5.87
CA GLN A 213 -5.42 17.91 -4.54
C GLN A 213 -5.10 18.99 -3.51
N GLY A 214 -4.19 19.92 -3.81
CA GLY A 214 -3.69 20.93 -2.89
C GLY A 214 -2.58 20.39 -1.98
N ASN A 215 -1.97 21.31 -1.22
CA ASN A 215 -0.98 20.98 -0.21
C ASN A 215 -1.72 20.55 1.07
N TYR A 216 -2.11 19.28 1.15
CA TYR A 216 -2.76 18.73 2.34
C TYR A 216 -1.84 17.71 3.04
N VAL A 217 -1.88 17.74 4.34
CA VAL A 217 -1.27 16.71 5.19
C VAL A 217 -2.31 15.60 5.37
N TYR A 218 -1.97 14.37 5.01
CA TYR A 218 -2.93 13.28 4.82
C TYR A 218 -3.79 13.00 6.07
N PHE A 219 -3.18 12.98 7.26
CA PHE A 219 -3.87 12.82 8.54
C PHE A 219 -3.99 14.11 9.36
N GLY A 220 -3.59 15.25 8.81
CA GLY A 220 -3.56 16.52 9.53
C GLY A 220 -2.24 16.73 10.30
N THR A 221 -2.12 17.88 10.94
CA THR A 221 -0.93 18.26 11.73
C THR A 221 -1.16 17.90 13.19
N ILE A 222 -0.21 17.18 13.78
CA ILE A 222 -0.21 16.87 15.20
C ILE A 222 0.48 18.02 15.95
N GLU A 223 -0.24 18.66 16.86
CA GLU A 223 0.34 19.63 17.78
C GLU A 223 0.92 18.90 19.00
N ILE A 224 2.23 18.92 19.11
CA ILE A 224 2.96 18.31 20.22
C ILE A 224 3.53 19.44 21.05
N GLY A 225 3.30 19.40 22.36
CA GLY A 225 3.86 20.36 23.30
C GLY A 225 5.41 20.39 23.23
N PRO A 226 6.03 21.51 23.70
CA PRO A 226 7.47 21.73 23.57
C PRO A 226 8.34 20.73 24.36
N HIS A 227 7.75 20.05 25.35
CA HIS A 227 8.44 19.04 26.16
C HIS A 227 7.83 17.66 25.89
N LEU A 228 8.69 16.73 25.45
CA LEU A 228 8.31 15.32 25.31
C LEU A 228 8.24 14.68 26.70
N PRO A 229 7.18 13.91 27.01
CA PRO A 229 7.04 13.26 28.31
C PRO A 229 8.13 12.22 28.55
N ASP A 230 8.66 12.09 29.77
CA ASP A 230 9.64 11.05 30.13
C ASP A 230 9.09 9.64 29.87
N LEU A 231 7.80 9.44 30.01
CA LEU A 231 7.10 8.18 29.71
C LEU A 231 7.25 7.74 28.24
N LEU A 232 7.61 8.64 27.34
CA LEU A 232 7.83 8.31 25.92
C LEU A 232 8.94 7.26 25.75
N VAL A 233 9.97 7.29 26.62
CA VAL A 233 11.06 6.32 26.63
C VAL A 233 10.55 4.89 26.88
N ALA A 234 9.47 4.72 27.67
CA ALA A 234 8.84 3.44 27.92
C ALA A 234 7.77 3.09 26.85
N ALA A 235 7.03 4.08 26.34
CA ALA A 235 5.99 3.89 25.34
C ALA A 235 6.54 3.43 23.99
N VAL A 236 7.69 3.96 23.57
CA VAL A 236 8.36 3.62 22.31
C VAL A 236 8.64 2.11 22.19
N PRO A 237 9.39 1.46 23.11
CA PRO A 237 9.64 0.03 23.01
C PRO A 237 8.38 -0.80 23.22
N LEU A 238 7.46 -0.40 24.09
CA LEU A 238 6.21 -1.11 24.33
C LEU A 238 5.37 -1.18 23.06
N ILE A 239 5.08 -0.03 22.44
CA ILE A 239 4.32 0.03 21.19
C ILE A 239 5.07 -0.67 20.07
N GLY A 240 6.39 -0.50 19.99
CA GLY A 240 7.23 -1.18 19.01
C GLY A 240 7.11 -2.71 19.10
N VAL A 241 7.10 -3.26 20.31
CA VAL A 241 6.94 -4.71 20.53
C VAL A 241 5.50 -5.15 20.21
N ILE A 242 4.48 -4.46 20.71
CA ILE A 242 3.07 -4.82 20.45
C ILE A 242 2.77 -4.79 18.95
N ALA A 243 3.13 -3.70 18.28
CA ALA A 243 2.95 -3.54 16.84
C ALA A 243 3.79 -4.55 16.05
N GLY A 244 5.01 -4.83 16.50
CA GLY A 244 5.90 -5.82 15.92
C GLY A 244 5.32 -7.24 15.96
N VAL A 245 4.78 -7.66 17.11
CA VAL A 245 4.09 -8.94 17.27
C VAL A 245 2.83 -9.00 16.39
N ALA A 246 1.98 -7.96 16.46
CA ALA A 246 0.74 -7.94 15.70
C ALA A 246 0.99 -7.97 14.17
N GLY A 247 1.93 -7.16 13.68
CA GLY A 247 2.31 -7.16 12.25
C GLY A 247 3.03 -8.43 11.82
N GLY A 248 3.87 -9.00 12.71
CA GLY A 248 4.53 -10.30 12.48
C GLY A 248 3.53 -11.45 12.36
N VAL A 249 2.53 -11.50 13.25
CA VAL A 249 1.41 -12.46 13.18
C VAL A 249 0.61 -12.26 11.89
N PHE A 250 0.31 -11.02 11.50
CA PHE A 250 -0.36 -10.74 10.23
C PHE A 250 0.42 -11.29 9.03
N CYS A 251 1.72 -11.02 8.95
CA CYS A 251 2.58 -11.56 7.89
C CYS A 251 2.60 -13.08 7.90
N TRP A 252 2.72 -13.68 9.08
CA TRP A 252 2.70 -15.14 9.24
C TRP A 252 1.39 -15.75 8.75
N LEU A 253 0.23 -15.15 9.08
CA LEU A 253 -1.08 -15.59 8.61
C LEU A 253 -1.19 -15.57 7.07
N LEU A 254 -0.66 -14.54 6.41
CA LEU A 254 -0.70 -14.45 4.94
C LEU A 254 0.26 -15.43 4.25
N LEU A 255 1.43 -15.66 4.83
CA LEU A 255 2.46 -16.49 4.21
C LEU A 255 2.27 -17.98 4.49
N ASN A 256 1.72 -18.35 5.64
CA ASN A 256 1.61 -19.73 6.11
C ASN A 256 0.17 -20.26 6.11
N THR A 257 -0.62 -19.91 5.11
CA THR A 257 -2.05 -20.32 5.03
C THR A 257 -2.26 -21.83 5.15
N LYS A 258 -1.34 -22.65 4.63
CA LYS A 258 -1.40 -24.12 4.71
C LYS A 258 -1.26 -24.66 6.16
N ARG A 259 -0.69 -23.89 7.09
CA ARG A 259 -0.45 -24.35 8.48
C ARG A 259 -1.62 -24.09 9.41
N TRP A 260 -2.38 -23.03 9.19
CA TRP A 260 -3.45 -22.63 10.10
C TRP A 260 -4.85 -22.82 9.54
N MET A 261 -4.98 -22.84 8.19
CA MET A 261 -6.28 -22.99 7.54
C MET A 261 -6.71 -24.45 7.54
N PRO A 262 -7.95 -24.77 7.95
CA PRO A 262 -8.48 -26.12 7.88
C PRO A 262 -8.39 -26.69 6.46
N PRO A 263 -8.11 -28.00 6.28
CA PRO A 263 -7.92 -28.61 4.96
C PRO A 263 -9.11 -28.38 4.01
N SER A 264 -10.34 -28.44 4.54
CA SER A 264 -11.57 -28.20 3.77
C SER A 264 -11.67 -26.77 3.23
N VAL A 265 -11.24 -25.77 4.04
CA VAL A 265 -11.23 -24.36 3.66
C VAL A 265 -10.10 -24.10 2.66
N LEU A 266 -8.93 -24.72 2.89
CA LEU A 266 -7.80 -24.62 1.96
C LEU A 266 -8.17 -25.21 0.58
N GLN A 267 -8.82 -26.38 0.57
CA GLN A 267 -9.30 -26.98 -0.65
C GLN A 267 -10.35 -26.09 -1.35
N MET A 268 -11.31 -25.53 -0.61
CA MET A 268 -12.27 -24.58 -1.15
C MET A 268 -11.59 -23.35 -1.78
N ARG A 269 -10.50 -22.83 -1.15
CA ARG A 269 -9.72 -21.71 -1.70
C ARG A 269 -9.09 -22.06 -3.06
N LEU A 270 -8.65 -23.31 -3.24
CA LEU A 270 -8.00 -23.78 -4.48
C LEU A 270 -9.04 -24.11 -5.55
N ASP A 271 -10.06 -24.91 -5.22
CA ASP A 271 -11.01 -25.45 -6.18
C ASP A 271 -12.18 -24.53 -6.48
N ARG A 272 -12.63 -23.73 -5.49
CA ARG A 272 -13.77 -22.83 -5.58
C ARG A 272 -13.45 -21.41 -5.08
N PRO A 273 -12.47 -20.72 -5.70
CA PRO A 273 -11.96 -19.45 -5.21
C PRO A 273 -13.00 -18.33 -5.10
N VAL A 274 -14.02 -18.34 -5.96
CA VAL A 274 -15.14 -17.38 -5.91
C VAL A 274 -15.98 -17.59 -4.64
N MET A 275 -16.25 -18.85 -4.29
CA MET A 275 -16.98 -19.18 -3.07
C MET A 275 -16.16 -18.86 -1.82
N PHE A 276 -14.85 -19.11 -1.86
CA PHE A 276 -13.94 -18.69 -0.80
C PHE A 276 -13.93 -17.16 -0.64
N GLY A 277 -13.96 -16.41 -1.75
CA GLY A 277 -14.12 -14.95 -1.73
C GLY A 277 -15.43 -14.51 -1.07
N ALA A 278 -16.55 -15.17 -1.36
CA ALA A 278 -17.84 -14.91 -0.71
C ALA A 278 -17.77 -15.17 0.81
N LEU A 279 -17.15 -16.28 1.24
CA LEU A 279 -16.98 -16.59 2.66
C LEU A 279 -16.13 -15.55 3.38
N CYS A 280 -15.01 -15.13 2.80
CA CYS A 280 -14.19 -14.05 3.35
C CYS A 280 -14.97 -12.73 3.42
N GLY A 281 -15.73 -12.39 2.37
CA GLY A 281 -16.61 -11.23 2.36
C GLY A 281 -17.69 -11.28 3.45
N LEU A 282 -18.22 -12.46 3.75
CA LEU A 282 -19.19 -12.64 4.84
C LEU A 282 -18.54 -12.40 6.21
N ILE A 283 -17.35 -12.90 6.43
CA ILE A 283 -16.59 -12.67 7.67
C ILE A 283 -16.33 -11.16 7.85
N ILE A 284 -15.91 -10.47 6.78
CA ILE A 284 -15.70 -9.02 6.78
C ILE A 284 -17.00 -8.29 7.13
N ALA A 285 -18.11 -8.69 6.53
CA ALA A 285 -19.41 -8.07 6.75
C ALA A 285 -19.91 -8.25 8.19
N VAL A 286 -19.77 -9.46 8.76
CA VAL A 286 -20.16 -9.75 10.14
C VAL A 286 -19.34 -8.90 11.11
N ILE A 287 -18.00 -8.88 10.97
CA ILE A 287 -17.13 -8.07 11.81
C ILE A 287 -17.45 -6.57 11.62
N GLY A 288 -17.70 -6.14 10.39
CA GLY A 288 -18.05 -4.75 10.09
C GLY A 288 -19.34 -4.31 10.79
N VAL A 289 -20.37 -5.15 10.78
CA VAL A 289 -21.64 -4.87 11.46
C VAL A 289 -21.45 -4.86 12.97
N VAL A 290 -20.72 -5.84 13.53
CA VAL A 290 -20.43 -5.93 14.97
C VAL A 290 -19.60 -4.72 15.46
N SER A 291 -18.68 -4.23 14.63
CA SER A 291 -17.84 -3.05 14.93
C SER A 291 -18.52 -1.72 14.58
N SER A 292 -19.84 -1.69 14.41
CA SER A 292 -20.60 -0.48 14.04
C SER A 292 -20.09 0.22 12.76
N GLY A 293 -19.53 -0.54 11.84
CA GLY A 293 -19.03 -0.03 10.55
C GLY A 293 -17.55 0.35 10.52
N HIS A 294 -16.88 0.46 11.66
CA HIS A 294 -15.51 1.00 11.77
C HIS A 294 -14.43 0.14 11.07
N THR A 295 -14.70 -1.13 10.78
CA THR A 295 -13.71 -1.99 10.14
C THR A 295 -13.82 -2.06 8.63
N PHE A 296 -14.86 -1.49 8.02
CA PHE A 296 -14.97 -1.41 6.58
C PHE A 296 -13.96 -0.44 5.95
N GLY A 297 -13.69 -0.63 4.67
CA GLY A 297 -12.84 0.26 3.87
C GLY A 297 -11.38 0.34 4.33
N SER A 298 -10.68 1.39 3.92
CA SER A 298 -9.25 1.55 4.17
C SER A 298 -8.88 1.84 5.63
N GLY A 299 -9.82 2.38 6.42
CA GLY A 299 -9.57 2.81 7.80
C GLY A 299 -8.94 4.21 7.91
N TYR A 300 -8.89 4.95 6.81
CA TYR A 300 -8.34 6.30 6.82
C TYR A 300 -9.13 7.25 7.71
N ALA A 301 -10.46 7.25 7.60
CA ALA A 301 -11.33 8.12 8.39
C ALA A 301 -11.23 7.80 9.89
N GLU A 302 -11.17 6.53 10.23
CA GLU A 302 -11.03 6.05 11.61
C GLU A 302 -9.67 6.45 12.20
N ALA A 303 -8.56 6.24 11.47
CA ALA A 303 -7.23 6.63 11.93
C ALA A 303 -7.13 8.15 12.12
N ARG A 304 -7.71 8.93 11.22
CA ARG A 304 -7.77 10.39 11.34
C ARG A 304 -8.62 10.82 12.53
N SER A 305 -9.80 10.23 12.70
CA SER A 305 -10.69 10.52 13.84
C SER A 305 -10.00 10.22 15.19
N MET A 306 -9.25 9.10 15.29
CA MET A 306 -8.45 8.78 16.46
C MET A 306 -7.37 9.86 16.72
N LEU A 307 -6.65 10.29 15.68
CA LEU A 307 -5.62 11.34 15.82
C LEU A 307 -6.18 12.68 16.27
N GLU A 308 -7.38 13.02 15.82
CA GLU A 308 -8.10 14.24 16.22
C GLU A 308 -8.78 14.10 17.60
N GLY A 309 -8.70 12.92 18.23
CA GLY A 309 -9.32 12.65 19.53
C GLY A 309 -10.86 12.51 19.46
N HIS A 310 -11.38 12.22 18.28
CA HIS A 310 -12.81 12.05 18.03
C HIS A 310 -13.18 10.56 17.93
N GLY A 311 -14.43 10.25 18.35
CA GLY A 311 -15.00 8.90 18.25
C GLY A 311 -14.59 7.97 19.38
N GLU A 312 -15.47 7.00 19.65
CA GLU A 312 -15.23 5.94 20.64
C GLU A 312 -14.81 4.66 19.91
N PHE A 313 -13.55 4.30 20.05
CA PHE A 313 -13.01 3.07 19.46
C PHE A 313 -12.71 2.05 20.55
N THR A 314 -13.19 0.83 20.37
CA THR A 314 -12.94 -0.26 21.31
C THR A 314 -11.48 -0.71 21.25
N ALA A 315 -10.94 -1.22 22.36
CA ALA A 315 -9.59 -1.83 22.38
C ALA A 315 -9.45 -3.02 21.41
N LEU A 316 -10.57 -3.61 20.97
CA LEU A 316 -10.59 -4.71 19.99
C LEU A 316 -10.54 -4.26 18.52
N TYR A 317 -10.66 -2.94 18.26
CA TYR A 317 -10.63 -2.41 16.89
C TYR A 317 -9.42 -2.89 16.06
N PRO A 318 -8.16 -2.84 16.56
CA PRO A 318 -7.03 -3.29 15.77
C PRO A 318 -7.10 -4.77 15.41
N VAL A 319 -7.64 -5.61 16.30
CA VAL A 319 -7.83 -7.06 16.04
C VAL A 319 -8.89 -7.27 14.96
N PHE A 320 -10.04 -6.63 15.08
CA PHE A 320 -11.11 -6.72 14.09
C PHE A 320 -10.65 -6.21 12.72
N LYS A 321 -9.96 -5.07 12.68
CA LYS A 321 -9.42 -4.50 11.44
C LYS A 321 -8.37 -5.41 10.81
N MET A 322 -7.52 -6.06 11.61
CA MET A 322 -6.54 -7.03 11.13
C MET A 322 -7.21 -8.26 10.51
N VAL A 323 -8.25 -8.81 11.14
CA VAL A 323 -8.99 -9.97 10.61
C VAL A 323 -9.66 -9.62 9.29
N THR A 324 -10.33 -8.45 9.20
CA THR A 324 -10.97 -8.02 7.95
C THR A 324 -9.95 -7.73 6.85
N MET A 325 -8.75 -7.23 7.18
CA MET A 325 -7.65 -7.03 6.24
C MET A 325 -7.12 -8.37 5.71
N VAL A 326 -6.93 -9.39 6.58
CA VAL A 326 -6.57 -10.77 6.17
C VAL A 326 -7.65 -11.33 5.24
N GLY A 327 -8.93 -11.21 5.63
CA GLY A 327 -10.08 -11.67 4.84
C GLY A 327 -10.16 -11.01 3.46
N SER A 328 -9.81 -9.74 3.35
CA SER A 328 -9.80 -9.01 2.07
C SER A 328 -8.65 -9.46 1.16
N TYR A 329 -7.50 -9.81 1.74
CA TYR A 329 -6.30 -10.15 0.96
C TYR A 329 -6.25 -11.62 0.52
N LEU A 330 -6.69 -12.57 1.36
CA LEU A 330 -6.57 -14.00 1.12
C LEU A 330 -7.23 -14.51 -0.17
N PRO A 331 -8.41 -13.99 -0.59
CA PRO A 331 -9.04 -14.41 -1.84
C PRO A 331 -8.30 -13.94 -3.09
N GLY A 332 -7.39 -12.98 -2.97
CA GLY A 332 -6.66 -12.37 -4.07
C GLY A 332 -7.37 -11.16 -4.68
N SER A 333 -8.25 -10.50 -3.95
CA SER A 333 -8.84 -9.23 -4.41
C SER A 333 -7.75 -8.16 -4.52
N PRO A 334 -7.72 -7.35 -5.60
CA PRO A 334 -6.84 -6.21 -5.72
C PRO A 334 -7.07 -5.19 -4.61
N GLY A 335 -6.00 -4.84 -3.88
CA GLY A 335 -6.07 -3.86 -2.80
C GLY A 335 -4.77 -3.74 -2.01
N GLY A 336 -4.46 -2.52 -1.55
CA GLY A 336 -3.27 -2.20 -0.79
C GLY A 336 -3.39 -2.56 0.69
N LEU A 337 -2.24 -2.76 1.33
CA LEU A 337 -2.13 -3.06 2.75
C LEU A 337 -1.74 -1.84 3.60
N PHE A 338 -1.24 -0.74 3.01
CA PHE A 338 -0.67 0.40 3.76
C PHE A 338 -1.70 1.12 4.62
N ALA A 339 -2.77 1.64 4.01
CA ALA A 339 -3.79 2.39 4.77
C ALA A 339 -4.46 1.54 5.87
N PRO A 340 -4.89 0.28 5.62
CA PRO A 340 -5.36 -0.58 6.69
C PRO A 340 -4.31 -0.84 7.78
N SER A 341 -3.03 -0.96 7.43
CA SER A 341 -1.95 -1.11 8.41
C SER A 341 -1.81 0.13 9.29
N LEU A 342 -1.87 1.33 8.71
CA LEU A 342 -1.87 2.58 9.48
C LEU A 342 -3.07 2.65 10.44
N ALA A 343 -4.25 2.23 9.98
CA ALA A 343 -5.46 2.22 10.82
C ALA A 343 -5.38 1.21 11.97
N ILE A 344 -4.82 0.01 11.73
CA ILE A 344 -4.55 -0.97 12.79
C ILE A 344 -3.55 -0.40 13.80
N GLY A 345 -2.48 0.22 13.31
CA GLY A 345 -1.49 0.89 14.13
C GLY A 345 -2.09 2.02 14.98
N ALA A 346 -2.95 2.84 14.39
CA ALA A 346 -3.69 3.89 15.12
C ALA A 346 -4.52 3.29 16.25
N GLY A 347 -5.22 2.18 15.98
CA GLY A 347 -5.97 1.46 17.00
C GLY A 347 -5.10 0.89 18.12
N ILE A 348 -3.89 0.40 17.81
CA ILE A 348 -2.92 -0.05 18.83
C ILE A 348 -2.52 1.13 19.71
N GLY A 349 -2.17 2.29 19.12
CA GLY A 349 -1.83 3.51 19.86
C GLY A 349 -2.97 3.97 20.75
N ASN A 350 -4.21 3.95 20.25
CA ASN A 350 -5.42 4.27 21.01
C ASN A 350 -5.62 3.30 22.18
N SER A 351 -5.42 2.01 21.99
CA SER A 351 -5.54 1.00 23.06
C SER A 351 -4.47 1.17 24.14
N VAL A 352 -3.24 1.55 23.75
CA VAL A 352 -2.17 1.88 24.71
C VAL A 352 -2.48 3.15 25.47
N HIS A 353 -3.12 4.16 24.87
CA HIS A 353 -3.56 5.37 25.54
C HIS A 353 -4.55 5.09 26.68
N MET A 354 -5.40 4.07 26.57
CA MET A 354 -6.30 3.67 27.65
C MET A 354 -5.55 3.27 28.95
N VAL A 355 -4.29 2.83 28.80
CA VAL A 355 -3.40 2.50 29.94
C VAL A 355 -2.51 3.67 30.32
N PHE A 356 -2.02 4.42 29.33
CA PHE A 356 -1.13 5.57 29.48
C PHE A 356 -1.88 6.90 29.23
N SER A 357 -2.98 7.11 29.90
CA SER A 357 -3.87 8.28 29.73
C SER A 357 -3.20 9.64 30.00
N GLN A 358 -2.04 9.66 30.66
CA GLN A 358 -1.26 10.86 30.93
C GLN A 358 -0.48 11.36 29.69
N MET A 359 -0.30 10.50 28.67
CA MET A 359 0.38 10.87 27.43
C MET A 359 -0.63 11.42 26.41
N GLN A 360 -0.14 12.30 25.54
CA GLN A 360 -0.99 12.83 24.46
C GLN A 360 -1.41 11.71 23.50
N LEU A 361 -2.69 11.57 23.27
CA LEU A 361 -3.27 10.54 22.40
C LEU A 361 -2.66 10.53 20.99
N PRO A 362 -2.51 11.67 20.27
CA PRO A 362 -1.95 11.69 18.93
C PRO A 362 -0.53 11.13 18.85
N MET A 363 0.26 11.31 19.91
CA MET A 363 1.63 10.81 19.99
C MET A 363 1.67 9.27 20.02
N LEU A 364 0.85 8.63 20.85
CA LEU A 364 0.77 7.17 20.92
C LEU A 364 0.20 6.56 19.65
N ILE A 365 -0.77 7.24 19.03
CA ILE A 365 -1.33 6.83 17.74
C ILE A 365 -0.28 6.86 16.65
N ALA A 366 0.50 7.93 16.55
CA ALA A 366 1.59 8.04 15.58
C ALA A 366 2.65 6.92 15.75
N LEU A 367 3.02 6.59 17.00
CA LEU A 367 3.91 5.46 17.31
C LEU A 367 3.28 4.12 16.89
N GLY A 368 2.00 3.92 17.13
CA GLY A 368 1.28 2.72 16.70
C GLY A 368 1.23 2.60 15.18
N MET A 369 0.90 3.69 14.47
CA MET A 369 0.85 3.74 13.00
C MET A 369 2.19 3.35 12.38
N VAL A 370 3.29 3.97 12.81
CA VAL A 370 4.62 3.66 12.28
C VAL A 370 5.05 2.26 12.65
N GLY A 371 4.80 1.83 13.90
CA GLY A 371 5.18 0.51 14.39
C GLY A 371 4.52 -0.62 13.59
N TYR A 372 3.20 -0.55 13.40
CA TYR A 372 2.50 -1.61 12.66
C TYR A 372 2.85 -1.61 11.17
N LEU A 373 2.96 -0.44 10.53
CA LEU A 373 3.39 -0.35 9.14
C LEU A 373 4.80 -0.92 8.95
N ALA A 374 5.75 -0.55 9.82
CA ALA A 374 7.12 -1.07 9.80
C ALA A 374 7.17 -2.58 10.07
N ALA A 375 6.28 -3.13 10.90
CA ALA A 375 6.19 -4.56 11.16
C ALA A 375 5.67 -5.35 9.95
N VAL A 376 4.68 -4.81 9.23
CA VAL A 376 4.10 -5.47 8.03
C VAL A 376 5.05 -5.41 6.85
N THR A 377 5.64 -4.24 6.58
CA THR A 377 6.55 -4.05 5.44
C THR A 377 7.96 -4.55 5.71
N GLN A 378 8.41 -4.52 6.96
CA GLN A 378 9.79 -4.72 7.40
C GLN A 378 10.78 -3.72 6.77
N SER A 379 10.27 -2.56 6.34
CA SER A 379 10.99 -1.40 5.81
C SER A 379 10.82 -0.22 6.77
N PRO A 380 11.62 -0.18 7.86
CA PRO A 380 11.43 0.79 8.94
C PRO A 380 11.67 2.24 8.51
N ILE A 381 12.62 2.50 7.59
CA ILE A 381 12.91 3.86 7.12
C ILE A 381 11.73 4.38 6.31
N THR A 382 11.21 3.58 5.40
CA THR A 382 10.01 3.91 4.61
C THR A 382 8.81 4.18 5.52
N ALA A 383 8.58 3.32 6.51
CA ALA A 383 7.43 3.45 7.40
C ALA A 383 7.46 4.77 8.18
N PHE A 384 8.61 5.14 8.76
CA PHE A 384 8.67 6.38 9.53
C PHE A 384 8.59 7.63 8.64
N VAL A 385 9.19 7.60 7.43
CA VAL A 385 9.10 8.73 6.50
C VAL A 385 7.66 8.93 6.01
N ILE A 386 6.96 7.83 5.67
CA ILE A 386 5.54 7.90 5.31
C ILE A 386 4.75 8.58 6.44
N VAL A 387 4.87 8.08 7.67
CA VAL A 387 4.08 8.60 8.80
C VAL A 387 4.43 10.06 9.08
N ILE A 388 5.71 10.44 9.09
CA ILE A 388 6.14 11.84 9.31
C ILE A 388 5.53 12.79 8.28
N GLU A 389 5.58 12.44 6.99
CA GLU A 389 5.00 13.29 5.93
C GLU A 389 3.46 13.34 6.04
N MET A 390 2.81 12.28 6.54
CA MET A 390 1.35 12.20 6.65
C MET A 390 0.76 12.93 7.87
N ILE A 391 1.56 13.18 8.93
CA ILE A 391 1.09 13.81 10.17
C ILE A 391 1.80 15.11 10.51
N ASN A 392 2.79 15.54 9.70
CA ASN A 392 3.68 16.67 9.99
C ASN A 392 4.35 16.56 11.37
N GLY A 393 4.73 15.33 11.76
CA GLY A 393 5.17 14.97 13.11
C GLY A 393 6.67 15.14 13.39
N HIS A 394 7.30 16.24 12.96
CA HIS A 394 8.75 16.44 13.05
C HIS A 394 9.32 16.34 14.49
N ALA A 395 8.54 16.69 15.50
CA ALA A 395 8.96 16.58 16.90
C ALA A 395 9.16 15.12 17.37
N LEU A 396 8.54 14.15 16.69
CA LEU A 396 8.58 12.72 17.05
C LEU A 396 9.58 11.90 16.22
N VAL A 397 10.41 12.51 15.39
CA VAL A 397 11.29 11.80 14.43
C VAL A 397 12.03 10.64 15.08
N ILE A 398 12.75 10.90 16.19
CA ILE A 398 13.58 9.89 16.88
C ILE A 398 12.68 8.76 17.45
N SER A 399 11.56 9.11 18.05
CA SER A 399 10.63 8.15 18.64
C SER A 399 9.97 7.27 17.57
N LEU A 400 9.56 7.85 16.44
CA LEU A 400 9.02 7.12 15.30
C LEU A 400 10.06 6.19 14.68
N MET A 401 11.29 6.65 14.50
CA MET A 401 12.41 5.82 14.01
C MET A 401 12.68 4.63 14.94
N ALA A 402 12.77 4.86 16.23
CA ALA A 402 13.04 3.83 17.22
C ALA A 402 11.89 2.79 17.25
N THR A 403 10.62 3.25 17.26
CA THR A 403 9.45 2.37 17.20
C THR A 403 9.43 1.53 15.93
N ALA A 404 9.70 2.13 14.77
CA ALA A 404 9.75 1.43 13.48
C ALA A 404 10.83 0.34 13.47
N LEU A 405 12.03 0.66 13.98
CA LEU A 405 13.15 -0.30 14.05
C LEU A 405 12.81 -1.48 14.97
N ILE A 406 12.29 -1.22 16.17
CA ILE A 406 11.91 -2.25 17.13
C ILE A 406 10.83 -3.13 16.51
N ALA A 407 9.75 -2.54 15.99
CA ALA A 407 8.64 -3.27 15.41
C ALA A 407 9.07 -4.14 14.22
N SER A 408 9.90 -3.61 13.32
CA SER A 408 10.46 -4.37 12.20
C SER A 408 11.31 -5.55 12.65
N ARG A 409 12.13 -5.38 13.70
CA ARG A 409 12.97 -6.47 14.26
C ARG A 409 12.14 -7.54 14.93
N VAL A 410 11.13 -7.16 15.71
CA VAL A 410 10.21 -8.09 16.36
C VAL A 410 9.41 -8.88 15.31
N SER A 411 8.89 -8.22 14.27
CA SER A 411 8.14 -8.86 13.19
C SER A 411 8.95 -9.95 12.46
N ARG A 412 10.26 -9.75 12.27
CA ARG A 412 11.16 -10.72 11.63
C ARG A 412 11.28 -12.05 12.39
N LEU A 413 10.92 -12.07 13.68
CA LEU A 413 10.86 -13.32 14.45
C LEU A 413 9.71 -14.23 14.01
N PHE A 414 8.68 -13.68 13.39
CA PHE A 414 7.47 -14.40 12.98
C PHE A 414 7.46 -14.76 11.50
N ALA A 415 7.96 -13.89 10.64
CA ALA A 415 7.88 -14.04 9.18
C ALA A 415 9.01 -13.30 8.46
N PRO A 416 9.42 -13.76 7.25
CA PRO A 416 10.29 -13.01 6.37
C PRO A 416 9.58 -11.75 5.83
N PRO A 417 10.31 -10.83 5.13
CA PRO A 417 9.72 -9.65 4.50
C PRO A 417 8.55 -10.03 3.58
N LEU A 418 7.36 -9.46 3.89
CA LEU A 418 6.10 -9.89 3.29
C LEU A 418 6.09 -9.78 1.76
N TYR A 419 6.47 -8.62 1.24
CA TYR A 419 6.38 -8.36 -0.20
C TYR A 419 7.41 -9.14 -1.01
N GLU A 420 8.58 -9.40 -0.44
CA GLU A 420 9.60 -10.27 -1.05
C GLU A 420 9.10 -11.70 -1.14
N ALA A 421 8.66 -12.28 -0.02
CA ALA A 421 8.13 -13.63 0.02
C ALA A 421 6.90 -13.82 -0.89
N LEU A 422 6.07 -12.78 -1.03
CA LEU A 422 4.96 -12.80 -1.98
C LEU A 422 5.42 -12.65 -3.44
N SER A 423 6.53 -11.92 -3.71
CA SER A 423 7.05 -11.73 -5.06
C SER A 423 7.60 -13.03 -5.64
N GLU A 424 8.17 -13.90 -4.81
CA GLU A 424 8.68 -15.22 -5.21
C GLU A 424 7.58 -16.11 -5.81
N ARG A 425 6.31 -15.95 -5.38
CA ARG A 425 5.17 -16.68 -5.94
C ARG A 425 4.92 -16.36 -7.43
N TYR A 426 5.29 -15.17 -7.88
CA TYR A 426 5.18 -14.78 -9.29
C TYR A 426 6.37 -15.27 -10.13
N ALA A 427 7.53 -15.50 -9.50
CA ALA A 427 8.73 -16.03 -10.13
C ALA A 427 8.68 -17.55 -10.31
N ALA A 428 7.91 -18.28 -9.49
CA ALA A 428 7.77 -19.72 -9.58
C ALA A 428 7.13 -20.16 -10.92
N PRO A 429 7.58 -21.27 -11.55
CA PRO A 429 6.92 -21.83 -12.71
C PRO A 429 5.46 -22.18 -12.39
N ARG A 430 4.53 -21.87 -13.33
CA ARG A 430 3.08 -22.09 -13.18
C ARG A 430 2.65 -23.53 -12.90
N HIS A 431 3.57 -24.51 -12.98
CA HIS A 431 3.29 -25.95 -12.84
C HIS A 431 3.79 -26.58 -11.52
N ALA A 432 4.38 -25.82 -10.61
CA ALA A 432 4.63 -26.34 -9.27
C ALA A 432 3.34 -26.26 -8.44
N PRO A 433 2.76 -27.40 -8.01
CA PRO A 433 1.62 -27.40 -7.10
C PRO A 433 2.07 -26.77 -5.78
N SER A 434 1.56 -25.58 -5.50
CA SER A 434 1.86 -24.78 -4.30
C SER A 434 1.13 -25.34 -3.05
#